data_6d0d111d6844e0b5a3904814e7c7fa05
#
_entry.id   6d0d111d6844e0b5a3904814e7c7fa05
#
_cell.length_a   1.000
_cell.length_b   1.000
_cell.length_c   1.000
_cell.angle_alpha   90.00
_cell.angle_beta   90.00
_cell.angle_gamma   90.00
#
_symmetry.space_group_name_H-M   'P 1'
#
loop_
_entity.id
_entity.type
_entity.pdbx_description
1 polymer ?
#
loop_
_entity_poly.entity_id
_entity_poly.type
_entity_poly.pdbx_seq_one_letter_code
_entity_poly.pdbx_strand_id
1 'polypeptide(L)'
;CGFMVGSPYQTVDTLYEDLCLIKELEPEMCGIGPFIPQADTPFGKEAAGTLEMTLRLLSIIRLIHPTVLLPATTALGTIHPLGREKGILAGANVVMPNLSPVGVRKKYLLYDNKICTGEEASECCGCMMRRMQGIGYEVVVDRGDHPLYDKKR
;
A
#
# COMPACT_ATOMS: atom_id res chain seq x y z
N CYS A 1 9.18 -0.74 7.42
CA CYS A 1 8.47 0.30 8.18
C CYS A 1 7.26 0.80 7.40
N GLY A 2 6.59 1.84 7.92
CA GLY A 2 5.48 2.50 7.25
C GLY A 2 4.54 3.19 8.22
N PHE A 3 3.55 3.89 7.65
CA PHE A 3 2.52 4.60 8.41
C PHE A 3 1.19 4.67 7.67
N MET A 4 0.11 5.01 8.37
CA MET A 4 -1.19 5.26 7.76
C MET A 4 -1.36 6.75 7.46
N VAL A 5 -1.79 7.06 6.24
CA VAL A 5 -1.98 8.44 5.76
C VAL A 5 -3.37 8.94 6.12
N GLY A 6 -3.46 10.08 6.78
CA GLY A 6 -4.72 10.68 7.22
C GLY A 6 -5.29 10.02 8.46
N SER A 7 -4.45 9.43 9.32
CA SER A 7 -4.85 8.97 10.66
C SER A 7 -5.37 10.14 11.49
N PRO A 8 -6.30 9.91 12.43
CA PRO A 8 -6.74 10.95 13.35
C PRO A 8 -5.55 11.63 14.03
N TYR A 9 -5.64 12.97 14.15
CA TYR A 9 -4.58 13.84 14.74
C TYR A 9 -3.27 13.93 13.93
N GLN A 10 -3.13 13.29 12.78
CA GLN A 10 -1.97 13.45 11.91
C GLN A 10 -1.92 14.87 11.33
N THR A 11 -0.76 15.50 11.38
CA THR A 11 -0.49 16.84 10.86
C THR A 11 0.58 16.79 9.75
N VAL A 12 0.80 17.90 9.08
CA VAL A 12 1.91 18.03 8.11
C VAL A 12 3.25 17.84 8.81
N ASP A 13 3.41 18.34 10.04
CA ASP A 13 4.66 18.22 10.80
C ASP A 13 4.95 16.76 11.17
N THR A 14 3.95 16.00 11.62
CA THR A 14 4.12 14.58 11.92
C THR A 14 4.42 13.75 10.66
N LEU A 15 3.82 14.10 9.51
CA LEU A 15 4.16 13.48 8.21
C LEU A 15 5.60 13.81 7.79
N TYR A 16 6.08 15.02 8.05
CA TYR A 16 7.45 15.39 7.77
C TYR A 16 8.43 14.61 8.65
N GLU A 17 8.14 14.43 9.94
CA GLU A 17 8.93 13.60 10.86
C GLU A 17 8.97 12.13 10.38
N ASP A 18 7.85 11.56 9.95
CA ASP A 18 7.79 10.22 9.35
C ASP A 18 8.68 10.09 8.11
N LEU A 19 8.69 11.11 7.22
CA LEU A 19 9.55 11.13 6.04
C LEU A 19 11.03 11.26 6.40
N CYS A 20 11.37 12.05 7.41
CA CYS A 20 12.73 12.16 7.94
C CYS A 20 13.21 10.81 8.50
N LEU A 21 12.35 10.12 9.27
CA LEU A 21 12.66 8.80 9.81
C LEU A 21 12.89 7.77 8.68
N ILE A 22 12.07 7.76 7.64
CA ILE A 22 12.26 6.88 6.48
C ILE A 22 13.62 7.15 5.81
N LYS A 23 13.97 8.43 5.64
CA LYS A 23 15.26 8.82 5.05
C LYS A 23 16.45 8.39 5.89
N GLU A 24 16.36 8.48 7.22
CA GLU A 24 17.41 8.08 8.15
C GLU A 24 17.54 6.57 8.26
N LEU A 25 16.39 5.87 8.33
CA LEU A 25 16.34 4.42 8.53
C LEU A 25 16.72 3.63 7.27
N GLU A 26 16.50 4.21 6.08
CA GLU A 26 16.68 3.55 4.77
C GLU A 26 16.10 2.12 4.72
N PRO A 27 14.80 1.93 5.04
CA PRO A 27 14.20 0.62 5.15
C PRO A 27 14.15 -0.09 3.78
N GLU A 28 14.34 -1.39 3.75
CA GLU A 28 14.19 -2.19 2.53
C GLU A 28 12.76 -2.13 1.97
N MET A 29 11.76 -2.02 2.83
CA MET A 29 10.34 -1.87 2.46
C MET A 29 9.68 -0.80 3.32
N CYS A 30 8.87 0.05 2.67
CA CYS A 30 8.06 1.05 3.34
C CYS A 30 6.61 0.94 2.86
N GLY A 31 5.71 0.49 3.74
CA GLY A 31 4.27 0.36 3.44
C GLY A 31 3.49 1.56 3.92
N ILE A 32 2.96 2.38 3.01
CA ILE A 32 2.01 3.43 3.34
C ILE A 32 0.68 3.21 2.62
N GLY A 33 -0.40 3.64 3.25
CA GLY A 33 -1.74 3.57 2.67
C GLY A 33 -2.69 4.50 3.41
N PRO A 34 -3.83 4.83 2.81
CA PRO A 34 -4.82 5.68 3.48
C PRO A 34 -5.36 4.99 4.72
N PHE A 35 -5.52 5.77 5.79
CA PHE A 35 -6.33 5.35 6.92
C PHE A 35 -7.77 5.11 6.45
N ILE A 36 -8.35 3.99 6.82
CA ILE A 36 -9.77 3.68 6.60
C ILE A 36 -10.36 3.27 7.94
N PRO A 37 -11.39 3.95 8.43
CA PRO A 37 -12.00 3.63 9.71
C PRO A 37 -12.59 2.21 9.71
N GLN A 38 -12.72 1.63 10.89
CA GLN A 38 -13.45 0.40 11.14
C GLN A 38 -14.47 0.69 12.24
N ALA A 39 -15.75 0.41 11.97
CA ALA A 39 -16.90 0.86 12.79
C ALA A 39 -16.80 0.45 14.27
N ASP A 40 -16.22 -0.71 14.56
CA ASP A 40 -16.10 -1.25 15.91
C ASP A 40 -14.85 -0.78 16.69
N THR A 41 -14.19 0.30 16.21
CA THR A 41 -12.99 0.86 16.83
C THR A 41 -13.23 2.27 17.36
N PRO A 42 -12.38 2.78 18.28
CA PRO A 42 -12.47 4.16 18.78
C PRO A 42 -12.45 5.19 17.64
N PHE A 43 -11.78 4.91 16.53
CA PHE A 43 -11.70 5.80 15.36
C PHE A 43 -12.73 5.47 14.26
N GLY A 44 -13.73 4.65 14.56
CA GLY A 44 -14.72 4.20 13.56
C GLY A 44 -15.60 5.32 12.97
N LYS A 45 -15.63 6.50 13.58
CA LYS A 45 -16.37 7.67 13.11
C LYS A 45 -15.49 8.76 12.49
N GLU A 46 -14.18 8.56 12.48
CA GLU A 46 -13.23 9.52 11.93
C GLU A 46 -13.23 9.49 10.40
N ALA A 47 -12.78 10.60 9.80
CA ALA A 47 -12.66 10.69 8.35
C ALA A 47 -11.54 9.76 7.84
N ALA A 48 -11.76 9.11 6.70
CA ALA A 48 -10.73 8.34 6.03
C ALA A 48 -9.64 9.24 5.43
N GLY A 49 -8.43 8.72 5.33
CA GLY A 49 -7.34 9.35 4.59
C GLY A 49 -7.66 9.43 3.08
N THR A 50 -7.02 10.37 2.39
CA THR A 50 -7.32 10.65 0.99
C THR A 50 -6.38 9.93 0.02
N LEU A 51 -6.90 9.60 -1.16
CA LEU A 51 -6.11 9.09 -2.27
C LEU A 51 -4.98 10.06 -2.63
N GLU A 52 -5.32 11.35 -2.80
CA GLU A 52 -4.38 12.36 -3.27
C GLU A 52 -3.17 12.51 -2.34
N MET A 53 -3.38 12.64 -1.03
CA MET A 53 -2.29 12.73 -0.07
C MET A 53 -1.42 11.47 -0.07
N THR A 54 -2.05 10.29 -0.14
CA THR A 54 -1.31 9.02 -0.20
C THR A 54 -0.44 8.93 -1.45
N LEU A 55 -0.95 9.33 -2.62
CA LEU A 55 -0.17 9.34 -3.87
C LEU A 55 1.00 10.33 -3.81
N ARG A 56 0.79 11.52 -3.25
CA ARG A 56 1.86 12.50 -3.04
C ARG A 56 2.97 11.94 -2.17
N LEU A 57 2.62 11.30 -1.04
CA LEU A 57 3.60 10.71 -0.13
C LEU A 57 4.33 9.51 -0.76
N LEU A 58 3.65 8.67 -1.56
CA LEU A 58 4.31 7.62 -2.34
C LEU A 58 5.37 8.21 -3.27
N SER A 59 5.05 9.28 -3.99
CA SER A 59 6.01 9.95 -4.88
C SER A 59 7.18 10.56 -4.11
N ILE A 60 6.93 11.19 -2.97
CA ILE A 60 8.00 11.77 -2.13
C ILE A 60 8.92 10.67 -1.61
N ILE A 61 8.36 9.58 -1.07
CA ILE A 61 9.17 8.45 -0.57
C ILE A 61 10.01 7.85 -1.69
N ARG A 62 9.47 7.68 -2.90
CA ARG A 62 10.23 7.20 -4.06
C ARG A 62 11.40 8.12 -4.43
N LEU A 63 11.23 9.45 -4.29
CA LEU A 63 12.29 10.42 -4.58
C LEU A 63 13.39 10.43 -3.50
N ILE A 64 13.02 10.32 -2.22
CA ILE A 64 14.00 10.34 -1.12
C ILE A 64 14.69 8.98 -0.91
N HIS A 65 14.03 7.88 -1.30
CA HIS A 65 14.56 6.51 -1.19
C HIS A 65 14.29 5.70 -2.47
N PRO A 66 15.10 5.88 -3.53
CA PRO A 66 14.80 5.34 -4.87
C PRO A 66 14.73 3.82 -4.97
N THR A 67 15.38 3.07 -4.08
CA THR A 67 15.45 1.60 -4.11
C THR A 67 14.42 0.90 -3.23
N VAL A 68 13.65 1.63 -2.42
CA VAL A 68 12.70 1.07 -1.47
C VAL A 68 11.63 0.21 -2.15
N LEU A 69 11.28 -0.92 -1.56
CA LEU A 69 10.08 -1.67 -1.92
C LEU A 69 8.86 -0.94 -1.35
N LEU A 70 8.01 -0.43 -2.25
CA LEU A 70 6.90 0.46 -1.91
C LEU A 70 5.58 -0.11 -2.42
N PRO A 71 4.75 -0.70 -1.54
CA PRO A 71 3.51 -1.34 -1.96
C PRO A 71 2.40 -0.38 -2.39
N ALA A 72 1.72 -0.68 -3.51
CA ALA A 72 0.39 -0.16 -3.80
C ALA A 72 -0.62 -0.97 -3.00
N THR A 73 -1.01 -0.48 -1.84
CA THR A 73 -1.77 -1.22 -0.83
C THR A 73 -3.20 -1.54 -1.23
N THR A 74 -3.80 -2.54 -0.57
CA THR A 74 -5.24 -2.86 -0.73
C THR A 74 -6.12 -1.69 -0.32
N ALA A 75 -5.72 -0.91 0.68
CA ALA A 75 -6.44 0.27 1.12
C ALA A 75 -6.60 1.32 0.01
N LEU A 76 -5.57 1.56 -0.82
CA LEU A 76 -5.69 2.41 -2.02
C LEU A 76 -6.77 1.91 -2.98
N GLY A 77 -6.81 0.59 -3.24
CA GLY A 77 -7.84 -0.02 -4.07
C GLY A 77 -9.23 0.02 -3.45
N THR A 78 -9.35 0.10 -2.12
CA THR A 78 -10.61 0.20 -1.40
C THR A 78 -11.21 1.61 -1.53
N ILE A 79 -10.39 2.66 -1.39
CA ILE A 79 -10.89 4.05 -1.47
C ILE A 79 -11.11 4.53 -2.92
N HIS A 80 -10.48 3.86 -3.91
CA HIS A 80 -10.65 4.25 -5.32
C HIS A 80 -10.46 3.03 -6.25
N PRO A 81 -11.35 2.81 -7.24
CA PRO A 81 -11.29 1.65 -8.15
C PRO A 81 -9.94 1.46 -8.86
N LEU A 82 -9.27 2.55 -9.23
CA LEU A 82 -7.93 2.57 -9.85
C LEU A 82 -6.84 2.98 -8.85
N GLY A 83 -7.07 2.82 -7.54
CA GLY A 83 -6.15 3.29 -6.50
C GLY A 83 -4.78 2.61 -6.57
N ARG A 84 -4.74 1.31 -6.86
CA ARG A 84 -3.48 0.57 -7.00
C ARG A 84 -2.69 0.98 -8.22
N GLU A 85 -3.36 1.15 -9.37
CA GLU A 85 -2.74 1.63 -10.62
C GLU A 85 -2.15 3.02 -10.42
N LYS A 86 -2.93 3.93 -9.82
CA LYS A 86 -2.44 5.27 -9.48
C LYS A 86 -1.27 5.22 -8.50
N GLY A 87 -1.28 4.29 -7.55
CA GLY A 87 -0.16 4.06 -6.63
C GLY A 87 1.13 3.65 -7.36
N ILE A 88 1.04 2.71 -8.32
CA ILE A 88 2.18 2.33 -9.16
C ILE A 88 2.70 3.53 -9.98
N LEU A 89 1.80 4.27 -10.62
CA LEU A 89 2.18 5.47 -11.40
C LEU A 89 2.77 6.58 -10.50
N ALA A 90 2.44 6.60 -9.22
CA ALA A 90 2.99 7.53 -8.23
C ALA A 90 4.33 7.06 -7.60
N GLY A 91 4.87 5.91 -8.01
CA GLY A 91 6.18 5.43 -7.56
C GLY A 91 6.17 4.15 -6.74
N ALA A 92 5.02 3.54 -6.44
CA ALA A 92 4.98 2.20 -5.88
C ALA A 92 5.51 1.17 -6.89
N ASN A 93 6.10 0.08 -6.39
CA ASN A 93 6.69 -0.97 -7.22
C ASN A 93 6.39 -2.40 -6.72
N VAL A 94 5.51 -2.52 -5.74
CA VAL A 94 5.07 -3.82 -5.20
C VAL A 94 3.56 -3.89 -5.24
N VAL A 95 3.02 -5.03 -5.68
CA VAL A 95 1.61 -5.37 -5.56
C VAL A 95 1.45 -6.69 -4.82
N MET A 96 0.51 -6.74 -3.90
CA MET A 96 0.27 -7.91 -3.05
C MET A 96 -1.15 -8.44 -3.30
N PRO A 97 -1.31 -9.56 -4.02
CA PRO A 97 -2.60 -10.24 -4.11
C PRO A 97 -2.98 -10.85 -2.76
N ASN A 98 -4.28 -11.01 -2.53
CA ASN A 98 -4.76 -11.68 -1.32
C ASN A 98 -4.69 -13.19 -1.49
N LEU A 99 -3.72 -13.83 -0.85
CA LEU A 99 -3.50 -15.28 -0.87
C LEU A 99 -4.15 -16.02 0.30
N SER A 100 -4.81 -15.32 1.21
CA SER A 100 -5.51 -15.95 2.34
C SER A 100 -6.64 -16.86 1.84
N PRO A 101 -6.88 -18.04 2.45
CA PRO A 101 -8.02 -18.89 2.11
C PRO A 101 -9.35 -18.14 2.27
N VAL A 102 -10.28 -18.29 1.32
CA VAL A 102 -11.56 -17.56 1.28
C VAL A 102 -12.35 -17.70 2.58
N GLY A 103 -12.39 -18.90 3.16
CA GLY A 103 -13.13 -19.18 4.39
C GLY A 103 -12.69 -18.41 5.62
N VAL A 104 -11.48 -17.86 5.64
CA VAL A 104 -10.96 -17.07 6.78
C VAL A 104 -10.86 -15.58 6.49
N ARG A 105 -11.05 -15.12 5.25
CA ARG A 105 -10.86 -13.71 4.87
C ARG A 105 -11.77 -12.76 5.63
N LYS A 106 -12.99 -13.17 5.94
CA LYS A 106 -13.94 -12.37 6.75
C LYS A 106 -13.44 -12.09 8.17
N LYS A 107 -12.51 -12.90 8.70
CA LYS A 107 -11.88 -12.68 10.00
C LYS A 107 -10.78 -11.61 9.97
N TYR A 108 -10.38 -11.16 8.79
CA TYR A 108 -9.34 -10.16 8.54
C TYR A 108 -9.88 -8.86 7.93
N LEU A 109 -11.10 -8.49 8.29
CA LEU A 109 -11.69 -7.20 7.94
C LEU A 109 -11.14 -6.14 8.89
N LEU A 110 -9.92 -5.67 8.60
CA LEU A 110 -9.21 -4.69 9.43
C LEU A 110 -9.79 -3.28 9.32
N TYR A 111 -10.61 -3.03 8.29
CA TYR A 111 -11.29 -1.76 8.03
C TYR A 111 -12.53 -2.01 7.15
N ASP A 112 -13.44 -1.02 7.15
CA ASP A 112 -14.71 -1.13 6.43
C ASP A 112 -14.53 -1.17 4.91
N ASN A 113 -15.42 -1.88 4.24
CA ASN A 113 -15.47 -2.02 2.77
C ASN A 113 -14.20 -2.59 2.12
N LYS A 114 -13.38 -3.32 2.87
CA LYS A 114 -12.16 -3.96 2.34
C LYS A 114 -12.47 -4.80 1.10
N ILE A 115 -11.76 -4.52 0.00
CA ILE A 115 -11.88 -5.28 -1.26
C ILE A 115 -11.11 -6.61 -1.22
N CYS A 116 -11.28 -7.43 -2.25
CA CYS A 116 -10.62 -8.75 -2.44
C CYS A 116 -10.93 -9.73 -1.30
N THR A 117 -12.20 -9.80 -0.90
CA THR A 117 -12.67 -10.66 0.18
C THR A 117 -13.35 -11.94 -0.30
N GLY A 118 -13.77 -12.02 -1.56
CA GLY A 118 -14.55 -13.13 -2.12
C GLY A 118 -13.85 -13.95 -3.21
N GLU A 119 -12.83 -13.40 -3.89
CA GLU A 119 -12.17 -14.08 -5.01
C GLU A 119 -11.16 -15.13 -4.51
N GLU A 120 -10.95 -16.20 -5.28
CA GLU A 120 -9.86 -17.16 -5.06
C GLU A 120 -8.48 -16.49 -5.26
N ALA A 121 -7.45 -17.08 -4.66
CA ALA A 121 -6.09 -16.52 -4.72
C ALA A 121 -5.57 -16.40 -6.17
N SER A 122 -5.85 -17.41 -7.01
CA SER A 122 -5.47 -17.40 -8.44
C SER A 122 -6.18 -16.32 -9.24
N GLU A 123 -7.47 -16.08 -8.96
CA GLU A 123 -8.26 -15.03 -9.60
C GLU A 123 -7.73 -13.64 -9.19
N CYS A 124 -7.39 -13.46 -7.91
CA CYS A 124 -6.81 -12.22 -7.40
C CYS A 124 -5.45 -11.91 -8.08
N CYS A 125 -4.57 -12.92 -8.23
CA CYS A 125 -3.31 -12.79 -8.96
C CYS A 125 -3.54 -12.40 -10.42
N GLY A 126 -4.39 -13.12 -11.14
CA GLY A 126 -4.70 -12.86 -12.55
C GLY A 126 -5.35 -11.48 -12.79
N CYS A 127 -6.23 -11.05 -11.88
CA CYS A 127 -6.81 -9.71 -11.90
C CYS A 127 -5.72 -8.65 -11.75
N MET A 128 -4.81 -8.81 -10.78
CA MET A 128 -3.72 -7.87 -10.53
C MET A 128 -2.79 -7.74 -11.73
N MET A 129 -2.40 -8.86 -12.35
CA MET A 129 -1.56 -8.86 -13.55
C MET A 129 -2.20 -8.06 -14.69
N ARG A 130 -3.47 -8.34 -15.02
CA ARG A 130 -4.19 -7.61 -16.08
C ARG A 130 -4.29 -6.11 -15.79
N ARG A 131 -4.53 -5.73 -14.55
CA ARG A 131 -4.62 -4.32 -14.14
C ARG A 131 -3.29 -3.60 -14.33
N MET A 132 -2.18 -4.21 -13.95
CA MET A 132 -0.85 -3.63 -14.13
C MET A 132 -0.47 -3.53 -15.61
N GLN A 133 -0.76 -4.57 -16.41
CA GLN A 133 -0.58 -4.54 -17.86
C GLN A 133 -1.37 -3.40 -18.52
N GLY A 134 -2.58 -3.12 -18.03
CA GLY A 134 -3.42 -2.00 -18.52
C GLY A 134 -2.80 -0.61 -18.37
N ILE A 135 -1.80 -0.45 -17.48
CA ILE A 135 -1.04 0.79 -17.28
C ILE A 135 0.42 0.68 -17.76
N GLY A 136 0.75 -0.36 -18.54
CA GLY A 136 2.07 -0.55 -19.14
C GLY A 136 3.12 -1.18 -18.24
N TYR A 137 2.71 -1.82 -17.13
CA TYR A 137 3.61 -2.51 -16.21
C TYR A 137 3.43 -4.03 -16.27
N GLU A 138 4.51 -4.76 -16.11
CA GLU A 138 4.52 -6.21 -15.95
C GLU A 138 4.69 -6.59 -14.49
N VAL A 139 3.90 -7.58 -14.02
CA VAL A 139 4.06 -8.15 -12.68
C VAL A 139 5.01 -9.33 -12.76
N VAL A 140 6.18 -9.19 -12.17
CA VAL A 140 7.16 -10.27 -11.99
C VAL A 140 6.84 -10.99 -10.69
N VAL A 141 6.70 -12.31 -10.75
CA VAL A 141 6.53 -13.17 -9.56
C VAL A 141 7.92 -13.59 -9.08
N ASP A 142 8.35 -13.00 -7.97
CA ASP A 142 9.67 -13.22 -7.39
C ASP A 142 9.56 -13.29 -5.86
N ARG A 143 10.66 -13.62 -5.18
CA ARG A 143 10.75 -13.61 -3.70
C ARG A 143 10.48 -12.24 -3.10
N GLY A 144 10.67 -11.17 -3.88
CA GLY A 144 10.51 -9.79 -3.41
C GLY A 144 11.68 -9.32 -2.54
N ASP A 145 12.87 -9.86 -2.77
CA ASP A 145 14.09 -9.39 -2.10
C ASP A 145 14.40 -7.94 -2.51
N HIS A 146 14.95 -7.18 -1.57
CA HIS A 146 15.36 -5.81 -1.86
C HIS A 146 16.46 -5.79 -2.93
N PRO A 147 16.46 -4.85 -3.90
CA PRO A 147 17.43 -4.83 -5.01
C PRO A 147 18.91 -4.78 -4.59
N LEU A 148 19.19 -4.35 -3.36
CA LEU A 148 20.55 -4.31 -2.81
C LEU A 148 20.88 -5.48 -1.88
N TYR A 149 19.99 -6.48 -1.76
CA TYR A 149 20.18 -7.61 -0.85
C TYR A 149 21.47 -8.37 -1.12
N ASP A 150 21.74 -8.71 -2.38
CA ASP A 150 22.94 -9.47 -2.78
C ASP A 150 24.23 -8.66 -2.68
N LYS A 151 24.17 -7.34 -2.57
CA LYS A 151 25.36 -6.48 -2.38
C LYS A 151 25.84 -6.41 -0.93
N LYS A 152 25.05 -6.91 0.02
CA LYS A 152 25.38 -6.96 1.46
C LYS A 152 25.96 -8.32 1.89
N ARG A 153 26.11 -9.27 0.96
CA ARG A 153 26.79 -10.57 1.16
C ARG A 153 28.15 -10.55 0.50
#